data_9c6580e3caeff4df3386adb17157f389
#
_entry.id   9c6580e3caeff4df3386adb17157f389
#
_cell.length_a   1.000
_cell.length_b   1.000
_cell.length_c   1.000
_cell.angle_alpha   90.00
_cell.angle_beta   90.00
_cell.angle_gamma   90.00
#
_symmetry.space_group_name_H-M   'P 1'
#
loop_
_entity.id
_entity.type
_entity.pdbx_description
1 polymer ?
#
loop_
_entity_poly.entity_id
_entity_poly.type
_entity_poly.pdbx_seq_one_letter_code
_entity_poly.pdbx_strand_id
1 'polypeptide(L)'
;MRLTGWIGLGLLITTLGLSACATSEPPPPNLYKRLGGREGISIVVGDFVTNMAADTRVNARFKDMKGPEIEKLKSNLADQICDATGGPCSYLGRDMKTVHKGMKITEAEWNATVENLVKALDKNNVGAQTKSELLGALAPMKADIVGQ
;
A
#
# COMPACT_ATOMS: atom_id res chain seq x y z
N MET A 1 -78.05 23.66 41.29
CA MET A 1 -78.25 22.20 41.32
C MET A 1 -77.14 21.47 40.56
N ARG A 2 -76.44 20.62 41.32
CA ARG A 2 -75.46 19.60 40.91
C ARG A 2 -74.40 19.92 39.86
N LEU A 3 -73.22 20.31 40.39
CA LEU A 3 -71.93 20.16 39.77
C LEU A 3 -71.54 18.69 39.73
N THR A 4 -71.01 18.21 38.60
CA THR A 4 -70.24 16.94 38.55
C THR A 4 -68.90 17.25 37.89
N GLY A 5 -67.84 17.20 38.69
CA GLY A 5 -66.45 17.36 38.25
C GLY A 5 -65.98 16.10 37.55
N TRP A 6 -65.18 16.32 36.52
CA TRP A 6 -64.41 15.25 35.89
C TRP A 6 -62.95 15.44 36.25
N ILE A 7 -62.40 14.48 36.95
CA ILE A 7 -61.00 14.33 37.29
C ILE A 7 -60.33 13.70 36.07
N GLY A 8 -59.55 14.51 35.34
CA GLY A 8 -58.70 14.01 34.28
C GLY A 8 -57.40 13.42 34.84
N LEU A 9 -57.28 12.11 34.73
CA LEU A 9 -56.09 11.36 35.11
C LEU A 9 -55.01 11.52 33.99
N GLY A 10 -54.02 12.37 34.24
CA GLY A 10 -52.90 12.57 33.32
C GLY A 10 -51.97 11.37 33.36
N LEU A 11 -51.91 10.63 32.22
CA LEU A 11 -50.97 9.53 32.04
C LEU A 11 -49.59 10.10 31.69
N LEU A 12 -48.65 10.07 32.63
CA LEU A 12 -47.27 10.47 32.43
C LEU A 12 -46.53 9.34 31.67
N ILE A 13 -46.34 9.51 30.36
CA ILE A 13 -45.55 8.60 29.55
C ILE A 13 -44.08 8.98 29.70
N THR A 14 -43.33 8.29 30.55
CA THR A 14 -41.87 8.37 30.64
C THR A 14 -41.27 7.62 29.46
N THR A 15 -40.83 8.34 28.44
CA THR A 15 -40.02 7.79 27.35
C THR A 15 -38.61 7.52 27.86
N LEU A 16 -38.27 6.25 28.15
CA LEU A 16 -36.87 5.83 28.31
C LEU A 16 -36.19 6.00 26.98
N GLY A 17 -35.33 7.02 26.89
CA GLY A 17 -34.41 7.19 25.77
C GLY A 17 -33.36 6.08 25.81
N LEU A 18 -33.42 5.11 24.88
CA LEU A 18 -32.29 4.22 24.59
C LEU A 18 -31.19 5.06 23.94
N SER A 19 -30.19 5.44 24.73
CA SER A 19 -28.92 5.93 24.18
C SER A 19 -28.21 4.77 23.47
N ALA A 20 -28.40 4.67 22.16
CA ALA A 20 -27.60 3.79 21.31
C ALA A 20 -26.15 4.31 21.34
N CYS A 21 -25.26 3.63 22.07
CA CYS A 21 -23.83 3.81 21.93
C CYS A 21 -23.47 3.41 20.50
N ALA A 22 -23.32 4.38 19.62
CA ALA A 22 -22.72 4.15 18.30
C ALA A 22 -21.27 3.74 18.54
N THR A 23 -20.97 2.45 18.48
CA THR A 23 -19.60 1.94 18.39
C THR A 23 -19.07 2.38 17.04
N SER A 24 -18.23 3.43 17.01
CA SER A 24 -17.51 3.82 15.80
C SER A 24 -16.56 2.68 15.43
N GLU A 25 -16.83 2.05 14.30
CA GLU A 25 -15.92 1.05 13.72
C GLU A 25 -14.54 1.70 13.51
N PRO A 26 -13.45 1.02 13.91
CA PRO A 26 -12.11 1.58 13.71
C PRO A 26 -11.87 1.83 12.22
N PRO A 27 -11.16 2.90 11.86
CA PRO A 27 -10.87 3.21 10.45
C PRO A 27 -10.15 2.02 9.78
N PRO A 28 -10.44 1.77 8.49
CA PRO A 28 -9.82 0.66 7.77
C PRO A 28 -8.28 0.79 7.81
N PRO A 29 -7.55 -0.34 7.84
CA PRO A 29 -6.10 -0.31 7.91
C PRO A 29 -5.52 0.40 6.69
N ASN A 30 -4.47 1.21 6.90
CA ASN A 30 -3.76 1.90 5.81
C ASN A 30 -3.11 0.89 4.85
N LEU A 31 -2.65 1.38 3.69
CA LEU A 31 -2.06 0.54 2.64
C LEU A 31 -0.88 -0.30 3.15
N TYR A 32 0.00 0.28 3.97
CA TYR A 32 1.12 -0.42 4.61
C TYR A 32 0.67 -1.66 5.40
N LYS A 33 -0.37 -1.53 6.23
CA LYS A 33 -0.90 -2.65 7.01
C LYS A 33 -1.55 -3.71 6.13
N ARG A 34 -2.25 -3.30 5.07
CA ARG A 34 -2.87 -4.23 4.11
C ARG A 34 -1.86 -5.00 3.27
N LEU A 35 -0.64 -4.47 3.11
CA LEU A 35 0.50 -5.16 2.50
C LEU A 35 1.22 -6.14 3.46
N GLY A 36 0.73 -6.29 4.69
CA GLY A 36 1.34 -7.14 5.71
C GLY A 36 2.47 -6.46 6.49
N GLY A 37 2.51 -5.12 6.48
CA GLY A 37 3.54 -4.35 7.17
C GLY A 37 4.93 -4.55 6.55
N ARG A 38 5.97 -4.28 7.33
CA ARG A 38 7.37 -4.40 6.87
C ARG A 38 7.72 -5.81 6.40
N GLU A 39 7.22 -6.83 7.08
CA GLU A 39 7.50 -8.23 6.76
C GLU A 39 6.86 -8.62 5.41
N GLY A 40 5.57 -8.37 5.23
CA GLY A 40 4.87 -8.66 3.97
C GLY A 40 5.49 -7.92 2.79
N ILE A 41 5.85 -6.64 2.96
CA ILE A 41 6.55 -5.85 1.94
C ILE A 41 7.90 -6.49 1.59
N SER A 42 8.68 -6.94 2.59
CA SER A 42 9.99 -7.56 2.35
C SER A 42 9.88 -8.87 1.57
N ILE A 43 8.84 -9.67 1.83
CA ILE A 43 8.57 -10.91 1.08
C ILE A 43 8.22 -10.58 -0.38
N VAL A 44 7.31 -9.64 -0.61
CA VAL A 44 6.93 -9.19 -1.96
C VAL A 44 8.14 -8.65 -2.72
N VAL A 45 8.98 -7.84 -2.09
CA VAL A 45 10.21 -7.29 -2.69
C VAL A 45 11.21 -8.39 -3.03
N GLY A 46 11.35 -9.41 -2.18
CA GLY A 46 12.19 -10.57 -2.45
C GLY A 46 11.77 -11.31 -3.72
N ASP A 47 10.47 -11.59 -3.86
CA ASP A 47 9.90 -12.21 -5.05
C ASP A 47 9.99 -11.31 -6.29
N PHE A 48 9.75 -10.01 -6.13
CA PHE A 48 9.87 -9.02 -7.20
C PHE A 48 11.28 -8.98 -7.78
N VAL A 49 12.31 -8.87 -6.94
CA VAL A 49 13.72 -8.86 -7.39
C VAL A 49 14.08 -10.20 -8.06
N THR A 50 13.58 -11.31 -7.55
CA THR A 50 13.76 -12.63 -8.16
C THR A 50 13.12 -12.70 -9.56
N ASN A 51 11.90 -12.20 -9.70
CA ASN A 51 11.22 -12.13 -10.99
C ASN A 51 11.99 -11.27 -11.99
N MET A 52 12.48 -10.09 -11.57
CA MET A 52 13.27 -9.20 -12.43
C MET A 52 14.59 -9.83 -12.89
N ALA A 53 15.27 -10.55 -12.00
CA ALA A 53 16.52 -11.26 -12.33
C ALA A 53 16.29 -12.41 -13.34
N ALA A 54 15.09 -12.99 -13.37
CA ALA A 54 14.72 -14.04 -14.31
C ALA A 54 14.14 -13.53 -15.64
N ASP A 55 13.66 -12.28 -15.69
CA ASP A 55 12.99 -11.71 -16.87
C ASP A 55 14.01 -11.14 -17.84
N THR A 56 14.16 -11.76 -19.01
CA THR A 56 15.12 -11.37 -20.05
C THR A 56 14.95 -9.94 -20.57
N ARG A 57 13.79 -9.33 -20.36
CA ARG A 57 13.51 -7.93 -20.77
C ARG A 57 14.23 -6.91 -19.88
N VAL A 58 14.59 -7.29 -18.64
CA VAL A 58 15.17 -6.38 -17.64
C VAL A 58 16.39 -6.95 -16.91
N ASN A 59 16.63 -8.27 -16.95
CA ASN A 59 17.65 -8.95 -16.15
C ASN A 59 19.07 -8.46 -16.40
N ALA A 60 19.35 -7.93 -17.60
CA ALA A 60 20.66 -7.36 -17.93
C ALA A 60 21.09 -6.24 -16.96
N ARG A 61 20.13 -5.59 -16.29
CA ARG A 61 20.38 -4.54 -15.29
C ARG A 61 20.93 -5.08 -13.96
N PHE A 62 20.77 -6.40 -13.71
CA PHE A 62 21.09 -7.04 -12.44
C PHE A 62 22.23 -8.05 -12.53
N LYS A 63 22.66 -8.43 -13.75
CA LYS A 63 23.61 -9.52 -13.98
C LYS A 63 24.97 -9.33 -13.30
N ASP A 64 25.41 -8.08 -13.12
CA ASP A 64 26.71 -7.76 -12.53
C ASP A 64 26.60 -7.46 -11.02
N MET A 65 25.38 -7.42 -10.46
CA MET A 65 25.15 -7.16 -9.04
C MET A 65 25.54 -8.38 -8.19
N LYS A 66 26.33 -8.12 -7.16
CA LYS A 66 26.75 -9.15 -6.20
C LYS A 66 25.72 -9.27 -5.06
N GLY A 67 25.81 -10.35 -4.28
CA GLY A 67 24.88 -10.62 -3.18
C GLY A 67 24.61 -9.41 -2.26
N PRO A 68 25.64 -8.73 -1.72
CA PRO A 68 25.43 -7.56 -0.87
C PRO A 68 24.70 -6.39 -1.57
N GLU A 69 24.92 -6.22 -2.87
CA GLU A 69 24.26 -5.17 -3.66
C GLU A 69 22.77 -5.51 -3.91
N ILE A 70 22.48 -6.78 -4.14
CA ILE A 70 21.10 -7.29 -4.26
C ILE A 70 20.34 -7.10 -2.93
N GLU A 71 20.97 -7.43 -1.80
CA GLU A 71 20.33 -7.25 -0.48
C GLU A 71 20.10 -5.77 -0.16
N LYS A 72 21.05 -4.89 -0.52
CA LYS A 72 20.86 -3.45 -0.40
C LYS A 72 19.72 -2.93 -1.29
N LEU A 73 19.62 -3.42 -2.52
CA LEU A 73 18.50 -3.10 -3.42
C LEU A 73 17.17 -3.50 -2.79
N LYS A 74 17.05 -4.74 -2.29
CA LYS A 74 15.84 -5.22 -1.61
C LYS A 74 15.48 -4.36 -0.41
N SER A 75 16.46 -4.02 0.44
CA SER A 75 16.23 -3.16 1.60
C SER A 75 15.71 -1.78 1.20
N ASN A 76 16.36 -1.13 0.21
CA ASN A 76 15.94 0.17 -0.28
C ASN A 76 14.52 0.15 -0.88
N LEU A 77 14.20 -0.87 -1.67
CA LEU A 77 12.85 -1.03 -2.25
C LEU A 77 11.80 -1.25 -1.16
N ALA A 78 12.11 -2.05 -0.13
CA ALA A 78 11.18 -2.28 0.97
C ALA A 78 10.98 -1.02 1.82
N ASP A 79 12.01 -0.20 2.04
CA ASP A 79 11.91 1.10 2.72
C ASP A 79 11.07 2.08 1.90
N GLN A 80 11.30 2.14 0.59
CA GLN A 80 10.58 3.02 -0.33
C GLN A 80 9.08 2.68 -0.39
N ILE A 81 8.74 1.39 -0.49
CA ILE A 81 7.33 0.96 -0.48
C ILE A 81 6.70 1.22 0.89
N CYS A 82 7.41 0.94 1.97
CA CYS A 82 6.94 1.20 3.33
C CYS A 82 6.61 2.68 3.54
N ASP A 83 7.52 3.59 3.15
CA ASP A 83 7.34 5.04 3.23
C ASP A 83 6.16 5.51 2.36
N ALA A 84 6.14 5.10 1.08
CA ALA A 84 5.10 5.47 0.12
C ALA A 84 3.70 4.95 0.49
N THR A 85 3.59 3.96 1.38
CA THR A 85 2.32 3.35 1.80
C THR A 85 1.86 3.76 3.19
N GLY A 86 2.53 4.73 3.81
CA GLY A 86 2.21 5.26 5.13
C GLY A 86 2.64 4.34 6.28
N GLY A 87 3.73 3.60 6.09
CA GLY A 87 4.42 2.85 7.12
C GLY A 87 5.33 3.73 7.98
N PRO A 88 5.91 3.19 9.07
CA PRO A 88 6.79 3.92 9.99
C PRO A 88 8.24 4.00 9.51
N CYS A 89 8.49 3.77 8.22
CA CYS A 89 9.82 3.80 7.62
C CYS A 89 10.08 5.17 6.98
N SER A 90 11.35 5.47 6.75
CA SER A 90 11.78 6.59 5.92
C SER A 90 12.70 6.07 4.82
N TYR A 91 12.41 6.38 3.58
CA TYR A 91 13.32 6.07 2.48
C TYR A 91 14.54 7.02 2.52
N LEU A 92 15.69 6.48 2.87
CA LEU A 92 16.95 7.24 2.96
C LEU A 92 17.89 6.99 1.76
N GLY A 93 17.39 6.31 0.73
CA GLY A 93 18.11 6.10 -0.52
C GLY A 93 18.20 7.36 -1.37
N ARG A 94 18.95 7.27 -2.47
CA ARG A 94 18.99 8.35 -3.47
C ARG A 94 17.63 8.48 -4.17
N ASP A 95 17.27 9.69 -4.58
CA ASP A 95 16.08 9.92 -5.39
C ASP A 95 16.11 9.14 -6.71
N MET A 96 14.93 8.87 -7.29
CA MET A 96 14.80 8.01 -8.46
C MET A 96 15.53 8.55 -9.68
N LYS A 97 15.54 9.85 -9.90
CA LYS A 97 16.24 10.47 -11.01
C LYS A 97 17.76 10.29 -10.91
N THR A 98 18.31 10.49 -9.71
CA THR A 98 19.74 10.28 -9.45
C THR A 98 20.16 8.82 -9.60
N VAL A 99 19.33 7.88 -9.07
CA VAL A 99 19.63 6.42 -9.16
C VAL A 99 19.62 5.94 -10.60
N HIS A 100 18.70 6.42 -11.43
CA HIS A 100 18.50 5.93 -12.80
C HIS A 100 19.25 6.75 -13.86
N LYS A 101 19.95 7.82 -13.45
CA LYS A 101 20.70 8.69 -14.37
C LYS A 101 21.68 7.90 -15.24
N GLY A 102 21.57 8.05 -16.55
CA GLY A 102 22.39 7.38 -17.54
C GLY A 102 21.99 5.94 -17.84
N MET A 103 20.99 5.38 -17.15
CA MET A 103 20.54 4.03 -17.41
C MET A 103 19.67 3.90 -18.67
N LYS A 104 19.09 5.00 -19.16
CA LYS A 104 18.23 5.05 -20.35
C LYS A 104 17.11 3.98 -20.31
N ILE A 105 16.46 3.87 -19.16
CA ILE A 105 15.33 2.91 -18.97
C ILE A 105 14.24 3.22 -20.00
N THR A 106 13.84 2.21 -20.75
CA THR A 106 12.79 2.33 -21.77
C THR A 106 11.40 2.15 -21.17
N GLU A 107 10.38 2.59 -21.89
CA GLU A 107 8.96 2.29 -21.56
C GLU A 107 8.70 0.78 -21.46
N ALA A 108 9.32 0.00 -22.33
CA ALA A 108 9.15 -1.47 -22.32
C ALA A 108 9.76 -2.08 -21.06
N GLU A 109 10.94 -1.62 -20.61
CA GLU A 109 11.55 -2.08 -19.34
C GLU A 109 10.74 -1.64 -18.14
N TRP A 110 10.19 -0.42 -18.13
CA TRP A 110 9.28 0.04 -17.09
C TRP A 110 8.05 -0.87 -17.00
N ASN A 111 7.38 -1.15 -18.11
CA ASN A 111 6.20 -2.00 -18.14
C ASN A 111 6.53 -3.42 -17.67
N ALA A 112 7.66 -3.99 -18.10
CA ALA A 112 8.13 -5.30 -17.65
C ALA A 112 8.39 -5.30 -16.13
N THR A 113 8.95 -4.21 -15.58
CA THR A 113 9.17 -4.05 -14.14
C THR A 113 7.85 -4.05 -13.37
N VAL A 114 6.85 -3.29 -13.83
CA VAL A 114 5.50 -3.26 -13.24
C VAL A 114 4.85 -4.65 -13.28
N GLU A 115 4.93 -5.37 -14.41
CA GLU A 115 4.43 -6.73 -14.52
C GLU A 115 5.08 -7.69 -13.52
N ASN A 116 6.39 -7.58 -13.32
CA ASN A 116 7.11 -8.40 -12.34
C ASN A 116 6.71 -8.08 -10.89
N LEU A 117 6.41 -6.82 -10.58
CA LEU A 117 5.83 -6.44 -9.29
C LEU A 117 4.43 -7.03 -9.11
N VAL A 118 3.57 -6.94 -10.13
CA VAL A 118 2.22 -7.53 -10.08
C VAL A 118 2.30 -9.04 -9.83
N LYS A 119 3.19 -9.76 -10.52
CA LYS A 119 3.41 -11.20 -10.29
C LYS A 119 3.83 -11.51 -8.86
N ALA A 120 4.70 -10.69 -8.27
CA ALA A 120 5.11 -10.85 -6.87
C ALA A 120 3.95 -10.61 -5.90
N LEU A 121 3.13 -9.59 -6.14
CA LEU A 121 1.92 -9.30 -5.36
C LEU A 121 0.88 -10.42 -5.46
N ASP A 122 0.67 -10.98 -6.66
CA ASP A 122 -0.24 -12.10 -6.88
C ASP A 122 0.22 -13.36 -6.16
N LYS A 123 1.51 -13.69 -6.25
CA LYS A 123 2.12 -14.83 -5.55
C LYS A 123 1.90 -14.74 -4.03
N ASN A 124 1.90 -13.54 -3.49
CA ASN A 124 1.70 -13.28 -2.06
C ASN A 124 0.23 -13.00 -1.69
N ASN A 125 -0.72 -13.31 -2.57
CA ASN A 125 -2.16 -13.17 -2.36
C ASN A 125 -2.60 -11.75 -1.98
N VAL A 126 -1.91 -10.71 -2.45
CA VAL A 126 -2.30 -9.31 -2.22
C VAL A 126 -3.56 -8.99 -3.02
N GLY A 127 -4.61 -8.57 -2.33
CA GLY A 127 -5.91 -8.28 -2.92
C GLY A 127 -5.88 -7.19 -4.01
N ALA A 128 -6.79 -7.27 -4.97
CA ALA A 128 -6.80 -6.40 -6.16
C ALA A 128 -6.81 -4.90 -5.84
N GLN A 129 -7.58 -4.48 -4.84
CA GLN A 129 -7.63 -3.08 -4.41
C GLN A 129 -6.26 -2.63 -3.86
N THR A 130 -5.65 -3.42 -2.98
CA THR A 130 -4.32 -3.12 -2.40
C THR A 130 -3.24 -3.03 -3.47
N LYS A 131 -3.27 -3.92 -4.48
CA LYS A 131 -2.39 -3.86 -5.66
C LYS A 131 -2.57 -2.55 -6.43
N SER A 132 -3.81 -2.20 -6.76
CA SER A 132 -4.11 -0.99 -7.51
C SER A 132 -3.64 0.27 -6.79
N GLU A 133 -3.86 0.35 -5.48
CA GLU A 133 -3.41 1.48 -4.66
C GLU A 133 -1.87 1.56 -4.59
N LEU A 134 -1.17 0.42 -4.44
CA LEU A 134 0.29 0.41 -4.45
C LEU A 134 0.84 0.87 -5.80
N LEU A 135 0.33 0.33 -6.90
CA LEU A 135 0.75 0.74 -8.25
C LEU A 135 0.49 2.23 -8.49
N GLY A 136 -0.65 2.74 -8.00
CA GLY A 136 -0.96 4.17 -8.05
C GLY A 136 0.02 5.04 -7.25
N ALA A 137 0.46 4.59 -6.07
CA ALA A 137 1.44 5.28 -5.25
C ALA A 137 2.85 5.32 -5.90
N LEU A 138 3.21 4.28 -6.68
CA LEU A 138 4.50 4.20 -7.35
C LEU A 138 4.51 4.82 -8.75
N ALA A 139 3.37 4.98 -9.39
CA ALA A 139 3.25 5.48 -10.76
C ALA A 139 3.92 6.85 -11.01
N PRO A 140 3.90 7.83 -10.09
CA PRO A 140 4.58 9.11 -10.28
C PRO A 140 6.10 8.99 -10.47
N MET A 141 6.73 7.92 -9.94
CA MET A 141 8.17 7.70 -10.06
C MET A 141 8.61 7.43 -11.51
N LYS A 142 7.68 7.03 -12.39
CA LYS A 142 7.98 6.75 -13.80
C LYS A 142 8.71 7.90 -14.48
N ALA A 143 8.28 9.14 -14.24
CA ALA A 143 8.87 10.34 -14.85
C ALA A 143 10.35 10.53 -14.47
N ASP A 144 10.75 10.06 -13.29
CA ASP A 144 12.12 10.15 -12.79
C ASP A 144 12.97 8.90 -13.11
N ILE A 145 12.38 7.91 -13.78
CA ILE A 145 13.04 6.63 -14.11
C ILE A 145 13.23 6.46 -15.60
N VAL A 146 12.16 6.65 -16.38
CA VAL A 146 12.17 6.40 -17.82
C VAL A 146 12.92 7.51 -18.54
N GLY A 147 13.85 7.12 -19.42
CA GLY A 147 14.62 8.05 -20.25
C GLY A 147 15.79 8.73 -19.55
N GLN A 148 16.09 8.40 -18.28
CA GLN A 148 17.20 8.99 -17.52
C GLN A 148 18.56 8.43 -17.93
#